data_db4d97531f816f5af7e28460a88f4c99
#
_entry.id   db4d97531f816f5af7e28460a88f4c99
#
_cell.length_a   1.000
_cell.length_b   1.000
_cell.length_c   1.000
_cell.angle_alpha   90.00
_cell.angle_beta   90.00
_cell.angle_gamma   90.00
#
_symmetry.space_group_name_H-M   'P 1'
#
loop_
_entity.id
_entity.type
_entity.pdbx_description
1 polymer ?
#
loop_
_entity_poly.entity_id
_entity_poly.type
_entity_poly.pdbx_seq_one_letter_code
_entity_poly.pdbx_strand_id
1 'polypeptide(L)'
;MERLTMSQVSTTTSSPRRRVTMTWVVWITAVIAYGFAVMQRTSLGVMGLTAAAHFNAPASVVATFMVLQLAVYAVLQIPAGITVDRLGSRVVITAGSIVMTVGQVVMALTGSVGGAVLARVLVGCGDAFIFGAAIRLVPAWFPPKQTPLVTQLTGLLGQFGQVVSAVGLVAMVNSSGWRSTYLLAAGGAAVAAALAFLLIRDAPPGVEPERTDGNVKQLPHQVAEVISHPSTRLAFWAHMSSNFAGIVFSLMWGMPYLTHAEGRSTATASTLMTVYVIANAIAGPTAGILTSRHPIRRGTLIEAMIAASAVAWLIVLVWPGPAPLWMLFLLVICLGISLPGGNVGFDVARTFQPGNRLATATGVAITGGFFFGLLEIEIIGLLLDMLCPGGHYTLSGFRWAMSTQLVLFAIGLAGLEVNQRRLYQIMTDNGVTVPTWREALARQWRVVKQRRR
;
A
#
# COMPACT_ATOMS: atom_id res chain seq x y z
N MET A 1 -14.51 44.31 45.95
CA MET A 1 -13.04 44.17 46.09
C MET A 1 -12.72 42.70 46.21
N GLU A 2 -12.61 41.98 45.08
CA GLU A 2 -12.19 40.58 45.06
C GLU A 2 -11.23 40.44 43.89
N ARG A 3 -9.97 40.16 44.21
CA ARG A 3 -8.90 39.92 43.25
C ARG A 3 -9.04 38.49 42.76
N LEU A 4 -9.46 38.31 41.51
CA LEU A 4 -9.33 37.07 40.80
C LEU A 4 -7.85 36.80 40.48
N THR A 5 -7.25 35.88 41.16
CA THR A 5 -5.92 35.36 40.90
C THR A 5 -5.96 34.55 39.60
N MET A 6 -5.40 35.10 38.55
CA MET A 6 -5.10 34.36 37.32
C MET A 6 -4.04 33.27 37.63
N SER A 7 -4.47 32.02 37.72
CA SER A 7 -3.60 30.90 37.71
C SER A 7 -2.88 30.88 36.34
N GLN A 8 -1.57 31.13 36.35
CA GLN A 8 -0.73 30.93 35.17
C GLN A 8 -0.66 29.44 34.85
N VAL A 9 -1.42 29.00 33.86
CA VAL A 9 -1.21 27.72 33.22
C VAL A 9 0.12 27.81 32.51
N SER A 10 1.14 27.22 33.11
CA SER A 10 2.47 27.02 32.51
C SER A 10 2.37 26.13 31.31
N THR A 11 2.13 26.67 30.11
CA THR A 11 2.33 25.95 28.85
C THR A 11 3.82 25.80 28.63
N THR A 12 4.34 24.63 28.98
CA THR A 12 5.69 24.19 28.58
C THR A 12 5.74 24.03 27.07
N THR A 13 5.95 25.13 26.36
CA THR A 13 6.21 25.09 24.91
C THR A 13 7.57 24.45 24.67
N SER A 14 7.58 23.21 24.22
CA SER A 14 8.80 22.53 23.78
C SER A 14 9.50 23.37 22.70
N SER A 15 10.85 23.51 22.80
CA SER A 15 11.61 24.29 21.82
C SER A 15 11.35 23.79 20.39
N PRO A 16 11.32 24.69 19.37
CA PRO A 16 11.06 24.29 17.97
C PRO A 16 11.98 23.17 17.47
N ARG A 17 13.25 23.17 17.88
CA ARG A 17 14.21 22.11 17.55
C ARG A 17 13.78 20.73 18.10
N ARG A 18 13.33 20.67 19.35
CA ARG A 18 12.86 19.43 19.98
C ARG A 18 11.62 18.87 19.29
N ARG A 19 10.71 19.72 18.84
CA ARG A 19 9.51 19.33 18.10
C ARG A 19 9.87 18.71 16.72
N VAL A 20 10.79 19.35 15.98
CA VAL A 20 11.27 18.83 14.69
C VAL A 20 11.93 17.46 14.86
N THR A 21 12.82 17.30 15.84
CA THR A 21 13.49 16.02 16.11
C THR A 21 12.46 14.94 16.42
N MET A 22 11.46 15.22 17.25
CA MET A 22 10.44 14.27 17.64
C MET A 22 9.55 13.82 16.45
N THR A 23 9.24 14.72 15.53
CA THR A 23 8.52 14.41 14.28
C THR A 23 9.24 13.31 13.49
N TRP A 24 10.54 13.48 13.27
CA TRP A 24 11.33 12.51 12.53
C TRP A 24 11.50 11.19 13.29
N VAL A 25 11.69 11.22 14.61
CA VAL A 25 11.79 10.01 15.43
C VAL A 25 10.52 9.18 15.35
N VAL A 26 9.34 9.79 15.51
CA VAL A 26 8.06 9.09 15.42
C VAL A 26 7.87 8.47 14.03
N TRP A 27 8.13 9.25 12.98
CA TRP A 27 7.95 8.77 11.62
C TRP A 27 8.94 7.67 11.24
N ILE A 28 10.23 7.83 11.53
CA ILE A 28 11.25 6.81 11.23
C ILE A 28 10.93 5.52 11.98
N THR A 29 10.50 5.61 13.25
CA THR A 29 10.09 4.42 14.02
C THR A 29 8.92 3.70 13.37
N ALA A 30 7.91 4.43 12.90
CA ALA A 30 6.77 3.85 12.19
C ALA A 30 7.19 3.20 10.85
N VAL A 31 8.11 3.83 10.11
CA VAL A 31 8.67 3.28 8.86
C VAL A 31 9.48 2.02 9.13
N ILE A 32 10.30 1.99 10.19
CA ILE A 32 11.04 0.80 10.59
C ILE A 32 10.08 -0.34 10.95
N ALA A 33 9.04 -0.08 11.75
CA ALA A 33 8.03 -1.08 12.07
C ALA A 33 7.34 -1.62 10.82
N TYR A 34 7.01 -0.74 9.86
CA TYR A 34 6.45 -1.16 8.57
C TYR A 34 7.46 -1.95 7.72
N GLY A 35 8.74 -1.58 7.70
CA GLY A 35 9.78 -2.35 7.04
C GLY A 35 9.93 -3.78 7.60
N PHE A 36 9.90 -3.94 8.93
CA PHE A 36 9.85 -5.26 9.55
C PHE A 36 8.58 -6.03 9.19
N ALA A 37 7.42 -5.38 9.11
CA ALA A 37 6.18 -6.01 8.69
C ALA A 37 6.28 -6.55 7.26
N VAL A 38 6.78 -5.74 6.32
CA VAL A 38 6.99 -6.15 4.92
C VAL A 38 8.02 -7.29 4.81
N MET A 39 9.12 -7.24 5.55
CA MET A 39 10.11 -8.31 5.61
C MET A 39 9.47 -9.64 6.03
N GLN A 40 8.64 -9.63 7.07
CA GLN A 40 7.97 -10.82 7.58
C GLN A 40 6.87 -11.32 6.63
N ARG A 41 6.12 -10.40 6.01
CA ARG A 41 5.13 -10.72 4.98
C ARG A 41 5.74 -11.53 3.85
N THR A 42 6.92 -11.14 3.38
CA THR A 42 7.57 -11.73 2.22
C THR A 42 8.51 -12.90 2.56
N SER A 43 8.78 -13.14 3.83
CA SER A 43 9.77 -14.13 4.30
C SER A 43 9.53 -15.55 3.77
N LEU A 44 8.29 -16.01 3.73
CA LEU A 44 7.98 -17.35 3.25
C LEU A 44 8.09 -17.47 1.72
N GLY A 45 7.72 -16.40 1.00
CA GLY A 45 7.78 -16.39 -0.46
C GLY A 45 9.19 -16.58 -1.01
N VAL A 46 10.15 -15.89 -0.40
CA VAL A 46 11.57 -15.99 -0.80
C VAL A 46 12.22 -17.31 -0.36
N MET A 47 11.61 -18.03 0.58
CA MET A 47 12.09 -19.33 1.10
C MET A 47 11.16 -20.50 0.71
N GLY A 48 10.35 -20.37 -0.34
CA GLY A 48 9.30 -21.33 -0.69
C GLY A 48 9.79 -22.77 -0.84
N LEU A 49 10.90 -23.00 -1.54
CA LEU A 49 11.48 -24.34 -1.69
C LEU A 49 12.03 -24.89 -0.37
N THR A 50 12.67 -24.07 0.43
CA THR A 50 13.16 -24.45 1.77
C THR A 50 11.98 -24.78 2.69
N ALA A 51 10.87 -24.02 2.60
CA ALA A 51 9.63 -24.30 3.33
C ALA A 51 8.99 -25.63 2.89
N ALA A 52 8.94 -25.90 1.59
CA ALA A 52 8.41 -27.16 1.06
C ALA A 52 9.19 -28.36 1.61
N ALA A 53 10.51 -28.27 1.64
CA ALA A 53 11.38 -29.29 2.22
C ALA A 53 11.20 -29.38 3.76
N HIS A 54 11.12 -28.25 4.47
CA HIS A 54 10.98 -28.23 5.93
C HIS A 54 9.67 -28.87 6.41
N PHE A 55 8.56 -28.60 5.72
CA PHE A 55 7.23 -29.14 6.07
C PHE A 55 6.91 -30.47 5.38
N ASN A 56 7.83 -31.00 4.58
CA ASN A 56 7.60 -32.17 3.72
C ASN A 56 6.28 -32.07 2.96
N ALA A 57 6.03 -30.89 2.35
CA ALA A 57 4.78 -30.53 1.70
C ALA A 57 5.03 -30.10 0.24
N PRO A 58 4.08 -30.34 -0.68
CA PRO A 58 4.17 -29.83 -2.04
C PRO A 58 4.28 -28.30 -2.08
N ALA A 59 4.96 -27.75 -3.09
CA ALA A 59 5.10 -26.31 -3.27
C ALA A 59 3.75 -25.58 -3.38
N SER A 60 2.72 -26.25 -3.93
CA SER A 60 1.34 -25.72 -3.99
C SER A 60 0.74 -25.47 -2.60
N VAL A 61 1.00 -26.35 -1.63
CA VAL A 61 0.56 -26.18 -0.25
C VAL A 61 1.27 -24.98 0.40
N VAL A 62 2.56 -24.79 0.14
CA VAL A 62 3.32 -23.61 0.63
C VAL A 62 2.80 -22.32 -0.01
N ALA A 63 2.46 -22.34 -1.29
CA ALA A 63 1.84 -21.20 -1.97
C ALA A 63 0.49 -20.80 -1.33
N THR A 64 -0.32 -21.78 -0.92
CA THR A 64 -1.59 -21.53 -0.22
C THR A 64 -1.38 -20.77 1.09
N PHE A 65 -0.27 -20.98 1.81
CA PHE A 65 0.02 -20.22 3.04
C PHE A 65 0.18 -18.72 2.76
N MET A 66 0.79 -18.37 1.62
CA MET A 66 0.94 -16.96 1.22
C MET A 66 -0.38 -16.33 0.81
N VAL A 67 -1.18 -17.05 0.02
CA VAL A 67 -2.50 -16.60 -0.41
C VAL A 67 -3.38 -16.36 0.82
N LEU A 68 -3.40 -17.29 1.76
CA LEU A 68 -4.15 -17.17 3.02
C LEU A 68 -3.70 -15.95 3.84
N GLN A 69 -2.40 -15.74 3.99
CA GLN A 69 -1.86 -14.58 4.70
C GLN A 69 -2.34 -13.27 4.06
N LEU A 70 -2.27 -13.16 2.73
CA LEU A 70 -2.71 -11.97 2.01
C LEU A 70 -4.23 -11.79 2.04
N ALA A 71 -4.99 -12.88 2.04
CA ALA A 71 -6.45 -12.84 2.20
C ALA A 71 -6.83 -12.31 3.60
N VAL A 72 -6.19 -12.81 4.66
CA VAL A 72 -6.35 -12.31 6.03
C VAL A 72 -5.99 -10.83 6.10
N TYR A 73 -4.86 -10.44 5.51
CA TYR A 73 -4.45 -9.04 5.42
C TYR A 73 -5.52 -8.16 4.75
N ALA A 74 -6.06 -8.58 3.61
CA ALA A 74 -7.07 -7.82 2.86
C ALA A 74 -8.39 -7.67 3.65
N VAL A 75 -8.87 -8.75 4.26
CA VAL A 75 -10.13 -8.75 5.04
C VAL A 75 -10.01 -7.87 6.28
N LEU A 76 -8.85 -7.83 6.90
CA LEU A 76 -8.63 -7.07 8.13
C LEU A 76 -8.35 -5.57 7.92
N GLN A 77 -8.23 -5.08 6.70
CA GLN A 77 -7.91 -3.66 6.46
C GLN A 77 -8.96 -2.69 7.05
N ILE A 78 -10.25 -2.98 6.90
CA ILE A 78 -11.32 -2.14 7.47
C ILE A 78 -11.34 -2.24 9.00
N PRO A 79 -11.39 -3.44 9.62
CA PRO A 79 -11.22 -3.59 11.07
C PRO A 79 -9.96 -2.90 11.62
N ALA A 80 -8.83 -3.01 10.90
CA ALA A 80 -7.59 -2.35 11.28
C ALA A 80 -7.74 -0.83 11.30
N GLY A 81 -8.30 -0.25 10.24
CA GLY A 81 -8.57 1.19 10.18
C GLY A 81 -9.42 1.68 11.35
N ILE A 82 -10.53 0.98 11.64
CA ILE A 82 -11.40 1.29 12.79
C ILE A 82 -10.62 1.24 14.11
N THR A 83 -9.79 0.21 14.29
CA THR A 83 -9.00 0.03 15.50
C THR A 83 -7.98 1.15 15.68
N VAL A 84 -7.33 1.58 14.58
CA VAL A 84 -6.38 2.70 14.58
C VAL A 84 -7.08 4.03 14.94
N ASP A 85 -8.26 4.29 14.40
CA ASP A 85 -9.02 5.52 14.68
C ASP A 85 -9.47 5.58 16.15
N ARG A 86 -9.68 4.42 16.79
CA ARG A 86 -10.08 4.34 18.22
C ARG A 86 -8.92 4.32 19.19
N LEU A 87 -7.94 3.44 18.98
CA LEU A 87 -6.85 3.19 19.92
C LEU A 87 -5.61 4.05 19.65
N GLY A 88 -5.50 4.60 18.45
CA GLY A 88 -4.32 5.33 18.01
C GLY A 88 -3.23 4.44 17.43
N SER A 89 -2.31 5.06 16.68
CA SER A 89 -1.26 4.37 15.93
C SER A 89 -0.23 3.69 16.84
N ARG A 90 0.11 4.31 17.98
CA ARG A 90 1.08 3.74 18.94
C ARG A 90 0.66 2.34 19.42
N VAL A 91 -0.56 2.23 19.93
CA VAL A 91 -1.09 0.97 20.47
C VAL A 91 -1.19 -0.08 19.35
N VAL A 92 -1.71 0.32 18.20
CA VAL A 92 -2.00 -0.59 17.10
C VAL A 92 -0.72 -1.11 16.44
N ILE A 93 0.29 -0.26 16.18
CA ILE A 93 1.59 -0.72 15.64
C ILE A 93 2.27 -1.66 16.63
N THR A 94 2.24 -1.33 17.93
CA THR A 94 2.82 -2.19 18.98
C THR A 94 2.14 -3.55 19.03
N ALA A 95 0.80 -3.59 19.10
CA ALA A 95 0.04 -4.83 19.15
C ALA A 95 0.21 -5.67 17.87
N GLY A 96 0.15 -5.05 16.69
CA GLY A 96 0.39 -5.71 15.41
C GLY A 96 1.77 -6.35 15.33
N SER A 97 2.81 -5.62 15.77
CA SER A 97 4.18 -6.14 15.81
C SER A 97 4.34 -7.29 16.81
N ILE A 98 3.64 -7.27 17.95
CA ILE A 98 3.62 -8.39 18.92
C ILE A 98 2.96 -9.62 18.30
N VAL A 99 1.81 -9.46 17.63
CA VAL A 99 1.12 -10.57 16.95
C VAL A 99 2.02 -11.18 15.87
N MET A 100 2.73 -10.35 15.11
CA MET A 100 3.71 -10.84 14.13
C MET A 100 4.88 -11.56 14.78
N THR A 101 5.36 -11.08 15.93
CA THR A 101 6.42 -11.75 16.72
C THR A 101 5.96 -13.17 17.10
N VAL A 102 4.76 -13.31 17.63
CA VAL A 102 4.19 -14.62 17.97
C VAL A 102 4.08 -15.50 16.74
N GLY A 103 3.55 -14.98 15.62
CA GLY A 103 3.47 -15.70 14.36
C GLY A 103 4.84 -16.23 13.88
N GLN A 104 5.90 -15.44 13.98
CA GLN A 104 7.25 -15.87 13.59
C GLN A 104 7.86 -16.88 14.58
N VAL A 105 7.58 -16.76 15.87
CA VAL A 105 7.97 -17.79 16.85
C VAL A 105 7.29 -19.12 16.54
N VAL A 106 5.98 -19.10 16.26
CA VAL A 106 5.25 -20.31 15.85
C VAL A 106 5.88 -20.92 14.58
N MET A 107 6.19 -20.07 13.58
CA MET A 107 6.85 -20.51 12.33
C MET A 107 8.24 -21.13 12.58
N ALA A 108 8.99 -20.58 13.53
CA ALA A 108 10.32 -21.10 13.90
C ALA A 108 10.28 -22.48 14.58
N LEU A 109 9.21 -22.74 15.34
CA LEU A 109 9.11 -23.91 16.22
C LEU A 109 8.27 -25.04 15.63
N THR A 110 7.43 -24.76 14.62
CA THR A 110 6.56 -25.76 14.04
C THR A 110 7.25 -26.57 12.96
N GLY A 111 6.99 -27.89 12.94
CA GLY A 111 7.30 -28.79 11.82
C GLY A 111 6.05 -29.25 11.06
N SER A 112 4.86 -28.70 11.39
CA SER A 112 3.59 -29.12 10.78
C SER A 112 2.99 -28.07 9.87
N VAL A 113 2.27 -28.51 8.84
CA VAL A 113 1.50 -27.66 7.93
C VAL A 113 0.47 -26.80 8.69
N GLY A 114 -0.25 -27.38 9.65
CA GLY A 114 -1.23 -26.65 10.46
C GLY A 114 -0.60 -25.53 11.28
N GLY A 115 0.57 -25.76 11.87
CA GLY A 115 1.32 -24.74 12.58
C GLY A 115 1.83 -23.63 11.65
N ALA A 116 2.25 -23.97 10.43
CA ALA A 116 2.64 -22.97 9.42
C ALA A 116 1.46 -22.10 8.98
N VAL A 117 0.27 -22.69 8.79
CA VAL A 117 -0.97 -21.96 8.50
C VAL A 117 -1.28 -20.99 9.63
N LEU A 118 -1.27 -21.43 10.89
CA LEU A 118 -1.50 -20.56 12.04
C LEU A 118 -0.50 -19.40 12.08
N ALA A 119 0.78 -19.70 11.87
CA ALA A 119 1.83 -18.68 11.84
C ALA A 119 1.56 -17.62 10.75
N ARG A 120 1.14 -18.02 9.55
CA ARG A 120 0.83 -17.10 8.44
C ARG A 120 -0.42 -16.28 8.70
N VAL A 121 -1.45 -16.86 9.30
CA VAL A 121 -2.64 -16.12 9.76
C VAL A 121 -2.25 -15.05 10.77
N LEU A 122 -1.44 -15.40 11.78
CA LEU A 122 -0.96 -14.42 12.78
C LEU A 122 -0.13 -13.30 12.14
N VAL A 123 0.80 -13.64 11.24
CA VAL A 123 1.57 -12.63 10.51
C VAL A 123 0.66 -11.73 9.68
N GLY A 124 -0.30 -12.28 8.94
CA GLY A 124 -1.27 -11.51 8.16
C GLY A 124 -2.15 -10.61 9.03
N CYS A 125 -2.58 -11.12 10.18
CA CYS A 125 -3.33 -10.33 11.18
C CYS A 125 -2.51 -9.14 11.67
N GLY A 126 -1.28 -9.36 12.14
CA GLY A 126 -0.45 -8.28 12.69
C GLY A 126 -0.07 -7.24 11.63
N ASP A 127 0.28 -7.70 10.43
CA ASP A 127 0.69 -6.87 9.30
C ASP A 127 -0.41 -5.90 8.85
N ALA A 128 -1.68 -6.34 8.84
CA ALA A 128 -2.82 -5.52 8.43
C ALA A 128 -2.96 -4.22 9.26
N PHE A 129 -2.48 -4.22 10.48
CA PHE A 129 -2.60 -3.09 11.40
C PHE A 129 -1.46 -2.06 11.29
N ILE A 130 -0.33 -2.38 10.63
CA ILE A 130 0.88 -1.54 10.71
C ILE A 130 0.88 -0.42 9.68
N PHE A 131 0.62 -0.73 8.40
CA PHE A 131 0.73 0.28 7.33
C PHE A 131 -0.27 1.43 7.49
N GLY A 132 -1.55 1.13 7.68
CA GLY A 132 -2.59 2.15 7.89
C GLY A 132 -2.30 3.05 9.11
N ALA A 133 -1.80 2.44 10.20
CA ALA A 133 -1.41 3.17 11.40
C ALA A 133 -0.20 4.09 11.16
N ALA A 134 0.80 3.64 10.38
CA ALA A 134 1.95 4.46 10.00
C ALA A 134 1.54 5.65 9.12
N ILE A 135 0.65 5.44 8.14
CA ILE A 135 0.11 6.49 7.27
C ILE A 135 -0.68 7.54 8.06
N ARG A 136 -1.45 7.12 9.08
CA ARG A 136 -2.21 8.04 9.94
C ARG A 136 -1.32 9.01 10.72
N LEU A 137 -0.10 8.62 11.08
CA LEU A 137 0.86 9.50 11.78
C LEU A 137 1.34 10.65 10.89
N VAL A 138 1.39 10.47 9.57
CA VAL A 138 1.98 11.46 8.66
C VAL A 138 1.27 12.82 8.76
N PRO A 139 -0.07 12.92 8.56
CA PRO A 139 -0.75 14.22 8.68
C PRO A 139 -0.81 14.77 10.10
N ALA A 140 -0.66 13.92 11.13
CA ALA A 140 -0.62 14.36 12.52
C ALA A 140 0.70 15.09 12.87
N TRP A 141 1.80 14.71 12.22
CA TRP A 141 3.14 15.19 12.55
C TRP A 141 3.74 16.12 11.49
N PHE A 142 3.35 16.03 10.23
CA PHE A 142 3.91 16.82 9.13
C PHE A 142 2.94 17.89 8.62
N PRO A 143 3.46 19.05 8.17
CA PRO A 143 2.63 20.07 7.55
C PRO A 143 1.90 19.56 6.30
N PRO A 144 0.71 20.08 5.97
CA PRO A 144 -0.09 19.64 4.82
C PRO A 144 0.67 19.62 3.48
N LYS A 145 1.61 20.54 3.28
CA LYS A 145 2.44 20.59 2.05
C LYS A 145 3.45 19.46 1.95
N GLN A 146 3.90 18.89 3.07
CA GLN A 146 4.88 17.80 3.10
C GLN A 146 4.20 16.42 3.15
N THR A 147 2.98 16.36 3.66
CA THR A 147 2.23 15.11 3.87
C THR A 147 2.20 14.21 2.63
N PRO A 148 1.89 14.67 1.41
CA PRO A 148 1.86 13.78 0.24
C PRO A 148 3.21 13.14 -0.05
N LEU A 149 4.30 13.87 0.04
CA LEU A 149 5.64 13.33 -0.17
C LEU A 149 6.01 12.32 0.91
N VAL A 150 5.76 12.64 2.18
CA VAL A 150 6.08 11.77 3.32
C VAL A 150 5.24 10.50 3.28
N THR A 151 3.98 10.58 2.86
CA THR A 151 3.11 9.41 2.63
C THR A 151 3.73 8.45 1.58
N GLN A 152 4.19 8.98 0.45
CA GLN A 152 4.87 8.17 -0.57
C GLN A 152 6.18 7.57 -0.06
N LEU A 153 6.98 8.36 0.66
CA LEU A 153 8.22 7.88 1.27
C LEU A 153 7.97 6.79 2.32
N THR A 154 6.89 6.88 3.09
CA THR A 154 6.49 5.83 4.05
C THR A 154 6.27 4.50 3.33
N GLY A 155 5.50 4.50 2.25
CA GLY A 155 5.28 3.31 1.43
C GLY A 155 6.58 2.77 0.84
N LEU A 156 7.34 3.63 0.18
CA LEU A 156 8.59 3.25 -0.51
C LEU A 156 9.64 2.69 0.46
N LEU A 157 9.92 3.39 1.54
CA LEU A 157 10.94 2.96 2.51
C LEU A 157 10.55 1.68 3.22
N GLY A 158 9.28 1.47 3.55
CA GLY A 158 8.81 0.21 4.11
C GLY A 158 9.04 -0.99 3.18
N GLN A 159 8.96 -0.80 1.86
CA GLN A 159 9.24 -1.87 0.88
C GLN A 159 10.70 -2.34 0.89
N PHE A 160 11.65 -1.60 1.46
CA PHE A 160 13.01 -2.13 1.70
C PHE A 160 13.02 -3.39 2.57
N GLY A 161 12.00 -3.60 3.41
CA GLY A 161 11.82 -4.85 4.14
C GLY A 161 11.78 -6.08 3.23
N GLN A 162 11.24 -5.95 2.01
CA GLN A 162 11.24 -7.03 1.02
C GLN A 162 12.66 -7.38 0.54
N VAL A 163 13.52 -6.38 0.38
CA VAL A 163 14.94 -6.59 0.00
C VAL A 163 15.68 -7.29 1.14
N VAL A 164 15.45 -6.86 2.39
CA VAL A 164 16.03 -7.52 3.57
C VAL A 164 15.57 -8.98 3.67
N SER A 165 14.30 -9.27 3.34
CA SER A 165 13.78 -10.64 3.27
C SER A 165 14.48 -11.45 2.18
N ALA A 166 14.55 -10.94 0.96
CA ALA A 166 15.07 -11.66 -0.19
C ALA A 166 16.58 -11.96 -0.10
N VAL A 167 17.35 -11.07 0.52
CA VAL A 167 18.81 -11.22 0.66
C VAL A 167 19.18 -11.71 2.05
N GLY A 168 18.74 -11.00 3.08
CA GLY A 168 19.17 -11.25 4.47
C GLY A 168 18.61 -12.56 5.03
N LEU A 169 17.29 -12.78 4.94
CA LEU A 169 16.71 -14.00 5.51
C LEU A 169 17.08 -15.26 4.70
N VAL A 170 17.23 -15.14 3.37
CA VAL A 170 17.69 -16.26 2.53
C VAL A 170 19.13 -16.62 2.87
N ALA A 171 20.04 -15.66 3.00
CA ALA A 171 21.41 -15.92 3.42
C ALA A 171 21.45 -16.59 4.80
N MET A 172 20.60 -16.14 5.70
CA MET A 172 20.56 -16.64 7.06
C MET A 172 19.97 -18.04 7.16
N VAL A 173 18.94 -18.39 6.39
CA VAL A 173 18.38 -19.75 6.40
C VAL A 173 19.40 -20.76 5.86
N ASN A 174 20.22 -20.35 4.89
CA ASN A 174 21.28 -21.19 4.33
C ASN A 174 22.47 -21.40 5.29
N SER A 175 22.79 -20.41 6.15
CA SER A 175 23.91 -20.49 7.08
C SER A 175 23.54 -21.01 8.46
N SER A 176 22.39 -20.64 8.98
CA SER A 176 21.99 -20.89 10.38
C SER A 176 20.70 -21.71 10.52
N GLY A 177 20.11 -22.09 9.39
CA GLY A 177 18.93 -22.94 9.31
C GLY A 177 17.60 -22.22 9.61
N TRP A 178 16.51 -22.96 9.46
CA TRP A 178 15.12 -22.50 9.55
C TRP A 178 14.79 -21.82 10.88
N ARG A 179 14.99 -22.53 11.98
CA ARG A 179 14.62 -22.09 13.34
C ARG A 179 15.29 -20.77 13.71
N SER A 180 16.59 -20.66 13.51
CA SER A 180 17.38 -19.48 13.85
C SER A 180 16.93 -18.26 13.04
N THR A 181 16.66 -18.43 11.74
CA THR A 181 16.20 -17.37 10.84
C THR A 181 14.86 -16.80 11.30
N TYR A 182 13.89 -17.66 11.58
CA TYR A 182 12.56 -17.20 12.01
C TYR A 182 12.55 -16.66 13.45
N LEU A 183 13.41 -17.15 14.35
CA LEU A 183 13.59 -16.55 15.68
C LEU A 183 14.23 -15.16 15.58
N LEU A 184 15.19 -14.94 14.68
CA LEU A 184 15.76 -13.60 14.47
C LEU A 184 14.71 -12.67 13.87
N ALA A 185 13.91 -13.12 12.90
CA ALA A 185 12.79 -12.34 12.36
C ALA A 185 11.79 -11.97 13.46
N ALA A 186 11.48 -12.90 14.36
CA ALA A 186 10.65 -12.64 15.56
C ALA A 186 11.29 -11.60 16.47
N GLY A 187 12.59 -11.71 16.73
CA GLY A 187 13.36 -10.74 17.53
C GLY A 187 13.29 -9.32 16.94
N GLY A 188 13.45 -9.21 15.60
CA GLY A 188 13.28 -7.94 14.88
C GLY A 188 11.90 -7.32 15.06
N ALA A 189 10.84 -8.13 14.99
CA ALA A 189 9.48 -7.66 15.25
C ALA A 189 9.26 -7.24 16.71
N ALA A 190 9.82 -7.98 17.65
CA ALA A 190 9.77 -7.62 19.07
C ALA A 190 10.49 -6.27 19.35
N VAL A 191 11.63 -6.05 18.71
CA VAL A 191 12.34 -4.75 18.77
C VAL A 191 11.47 -3.66 18.14
N ALA A 192 10.85 -3.89 16.98
CA ALA A 192 9.95 -2.94 16.37
C ALA A 192 8.75 -2.60 17.28
N ALA A 193 8.17 -3.61 17.97
CA ALA A 193 7.12 -3.42 18.96
C ALA A 193 7.59 -2.54 20.13
N ALA A 194 8.77 -2.82 20.68
CA ALA A 194 9.35 -2.05 21.78
C ALA A 194 9.62 -0.60 21.36
N LEU A 195 10.24 -0.39 20.19
CA LEU A 195 10.48 0.96 19.66
C LEU A 195 9.15 1.70 19.41
N ALA A 196 8.14 1.05 18.84
CA ALA A 196 6.83 1.64 18.63
C ALA A 196 6.18 2.06 19.95
N PHE A 197 6.20 1.20 20.95
CA PHE A 197 5.68 1.50 22.29
C PHE A 197 6.38 2.68 22.95
N LEU A 198 7.70 2.76 22.87
CA LEU A 198 8.51 3.78 23.56
C LEU A 198 8.50 5.12 22.83
N LEU A 199 8.62 5.12 21.49
CA LEU A 199 8.93 6.30 20.70
C LEU A 199 7.75 6.88 19.93
N ILE A 200 6.75 6.06 19.52
CA ILE A 200 5.59 6.58 18.81
C ILE A 200 4.69 7.37 19.76
N ARG A 201 4.22 8.51 19.28
CA ARG A 201 3.18 9.34 19.87
C ARG A 201 2.14 9.64 18.80
N ASP A 202 0.86 9.56 19.14
CA ASP A 202 -0.25 9.74 18.17
C ASP A 202 -0.38 11.20 17.70
N ALA A 203 0.04 12.16 18.53
CA ALA A 203 0.02 13.60 18.23
C ALA A 203 1.24 14.30 18.85
N PRO A 204 1.61 15.50 18.33
CA PRO A 204 2.62 16.36 18.92
C PRO A 204 2.27 16.80 20.35
N PRO A 205 3.28 17.14 21.18
CA PRO A 205 3.04 17.66 22.52
C PRO A 205 2.10 18.89 22.51
N GLY A 206 1.10 18.87 23.38
CA GLY A 206 0.10 19.94 23.49
C GLY A 206 -1.05 19.86 22.47
N VAL A 207 -1.08 18.82 21.63
CA VAL A 207 -2.19 18.54 20.71
C VAL A 207 -2.87 17.25 21.16
N GLU A 208 -4.17 17.30 21.40
CA GLU A 208 -4.93 16.09 21.68
C GLU A 208 -5.08 15.25 20.40
N PRO A 209 -4.82 13.93 20.48
CA PRO A 209 -4.99 13.07 19.32
C PRO A 209 -6.49 12.93 18.98
N GLU A 210 -6.84 13.17 17.74
CA GLU A 210 -8.20 12.95 17.25
C GLU A 210 -8.50 11.44 17.28
N ARG A 211 -9.42 11.03 18.14
CA ARG A 211 -9.89 9.64 18.27
C ARG A 211 -11.38 9.55 18.02
N THR A 212 -11.83 8.41 17.54
CA THR A 212 -13.27 8.14 17.46
C THR A 212 -13.77 7.70 18.83
N ASP A 213 -14.44 8.61 19.51
CA ASP A 213 -15.20 8.30 20.71
C ASP A 213 -16.60 7.82 20.32
N GLY A 214 -17.16 6.86 21.04
CA GLY A 214 -18.54 6.46 20.84
C GLY A 214 -18.85 5.01 21.16
N ASN A 215 -20.15 4.75 21.25
CA ASN A 215 -20.70 3.44 21.55
C ASN A 215 -20.41 2.48 20.39
N VAL A 216 -19.96 1.26 20.70
CA VAL A 216 -19.74 0.19 19.72
C VAL A 216 -20.97 -0.06 18.84
N LYS A 217 -22.18 0.17 19.37
CA LYS A 217 -23.43 0.05 18.61
C LYS A 217 -23.56 1.03 17.42
N GLN A 218 -22.87 2.16 17.46
CA GLN A 218 -22.87 3.16 16.36
C GLN A 218 -21.83 2.88 15.29
N LEU A 219 -20.93 1.93 15.52
CA LEU A 219 -19.81 1.58 14.63
C LEU A 219 -20.27 1.24 13.21
N PRO A 220 -21.28 0.38 12.99
CA PRO A 220 -21.74 0.06 11.64
C PRO A 220 -22.21 1.30 10.88
N HIS A 221 -22.91 2.22 11.55
CA HIS A 221 -23.38 3.47 10.95
C HIS A 221 -22.20 4.39 10.58
N GLN A 222 -21.22 4.55 11.48
CA GLN A 222 -20.03 5.37 11.22
C GLN A 222 -19.21 4.81 10.06
N VAL A 223 -19.03 3.50 9.98
CA VAL A 223 -18.34 2.84 8.87
C VAL A 223 -19.10 3.03 7.56
N ALA A 224 -20.44 2.86 7.58
CA ALA A 224 -21.26 3.09 6.39
C ALA A 224 -21.17 4.53 5.91
N GLU A 225 -21.12 5.50 6.81
CA GLU A 225 -20.93 6.92 6.50
C GLU A 225 -19.56 7.16 5.84
N VAL A 226 -18.48 6.60 6.39
CA VAL A 226 -17.13 6.68 5.79
C VAL A 226 -17.11 6.06 4.40
N ILE A 227 -17.66 4.85 4.22
CA ILE A 227 -17.69 4.14 2.94
C ILE A 227 -18.55 4.89 1.91
N SER A 228 -19.65 5.51 2.34
CA SER A 228 -20.55 6.22 1.43
C SER A 228 -19.99 7.54 0.92
N HIS A 229 -19.01 8.12 1.61
CA HIS A 229 -18.44 9.42 1.24
C HIS A 229 -17.65 9.35 -0.07
N PRO A 230 -17.86 10.29 -1.02
CA PRO A 230 -17.22 10.26 -2.33
C PRO A 230 -15.69 10.23 -2.29
N SER A 231 -15.05 10.86 -1.29
CA SER A 231 -13.59 10.86 -1.14
C SER A 231 -13.03 9.48 -0.78
N THR A 232 -13.73 8.73 0.09
CA THR A 232 -13.36 7.35 0.43
C THR A 232 -13.55 6.41 -0.75
N ARG A 233 -14.66 6.55 -1.49
CA ARG A 233 -14.90 5.78 -2.71
C ARG A 233 -13.89 6.10 -3.79
N LEU A 234 -13.51 7.36 -3.95
CA LEU A 234 -12.44 7.74 -4.88
C LEU A 234 -11.11 7.10 -4.46
N ALA A 235 -10.76 7.13 -3.18
CA ALA A 235 -9.55 6.50 -2.67
C ALA A 235 -9.57 4.97 -2.87
N PHE A 236 -10.73 4.32 -2.70
CA PHE A 236 -10.92 2.89 -2.98
C PHE A 236 -10.66 2.56 -4.46
N TRP A 237 -11.29 3.28 -5.39
CA TRP A 237 -11.08 3.07 -6.83
C TRP A 237 -9.66 3.42 -7.26
N ALA A 238 -9.07 4.46 -6.67
CA ALA A 238 -7.68 4.84 -6.91
C ALA A 238 -6.72 3.71 -6.49
N HIS A 239 -6.87 3.20 -5.27
CA HIS A 239 -6.00 2.14 -4.77
C HIS A 239 -6.23 0.81 -5.49
N MET A 240 -7.51 0.46 -5.75
CA MET A 240 -7.86 -0.70 -6.56
C MET A 240 -7.16 -0.66 -7.90
N SER A 241 -7.41 0.37 -8.72
CA SER A 241 -6.94 0.43 -10.11
C SER A 241 -5.44 0.64 -10.24
N SER A 242 -4.80 1.31 -9.27
CA SER A 242 -3.35 1.51 -9.28
C SER A 242 -2.57 0.27 -8.84
N ASN A 243 -3.16 -0.60 -8.00
CA ASN A 243 -2.40 -1.65 -7.33
C ASN A 243 -2.72 -3.07 -7.82
N PHE A 244 -3.97 -3.38 -8.24
CA PHE A 244 -4.34 -4.74 -8.60
C PHE A 244 -3.44 -5.35 -9.68
N ALA A 245 -3.19 -4.62 -10.77
CA ALA A 245 -2.35 -5.09 -11.87
C ALA A 245 -0.87 -5.28 -11.46
N GLY A 246 -0.37 -4.40 -10.59
CA GLY A 246 0.96 -4.53 -9.99
C GLY A 246 1.06 -5.76 -9.07
N ILE A 247 0.03 -6.06 -8.29
CA ILE A 247 -0.06 -7.26 -7.45
C ILE A 247 -0.07 -8.53 -8.33
N VAL A 248 -0.92 -8.58 -9.33
CA VAL A 248 -0.98 -9.67 -10.32
C VAL A 248 0.39 -9.91 -10.95
N PHE A 249 1.02 -8.85 -11.44
CA PHE A 249 2.29 -8.92 -12.15
C PHE A 249 3.45 -9.30 -11.24
N SER A 250 3.55 -8.66 -10.07
CA SER A 250 4.71 -8.85 -9.19
C SER A 250 4.65 -10.11 -8.34
N LEU A 251 3.45 -10.58 -7.95
CA LEU A 251 3.31 -11.72 -7.05
C LEU A 251 3.20 -13.07 -7.79
N MET A 252 2.56 -13.10 -8.96
CA MET A 252 2.22 -14.38 -9.56
C MET A 252 2.51 -14.45 -11.06
N TRP A 253 1.87 -13.63 -11.87
CA TRP A 253 1.77 -13.86 -13.30
C TRP A 253 2.79 -13.13 -14.17
N GLY A 254 3.54 -12.15 -13.64
CA GLY A 254 4.51 -11.37 -14.43
C GLY A 254 5.66 -12.21 -14.97
N MET A 255 6.34 -13.02 -14.13
CA MET A 255 7.43 -13.90 -14.58
C MET A 255 6.94 -14.96 -15.58
N PRO A 256 5.86 -15.73 -15.31
CA PRO A 256 5.31 -16.69 -16.28
C PRO A 256 4.90 -16.03 -17.60
N TYR A 257 4.25 -14.86 -17.55
CA TYR A 257 3.88 -14.11 -18.75
C TYR A 257 5.09 -13.77 -19.61
N LEU A 258 6.12 -13.18 -19.00
CA LEU A 258 7.33 -12.77 -19.72
C LEU A 258 8.12 -13.95 -20.29
N THR A 259 8.20 -15.06 -19.56
CA THR A 259 9.02 -16.21 -19.97
C THR A 259 8.28 -17.18 -20.88
N HIS A 260 7.05 -17.56 -20.54
CA HIS A 260 6.32 -18.57 -21.31
C HIS A 260 5.48 -17.97 -22.45
N ALA A 261 4.84 -16.81 -22.23
CA ALA A 261 4.03 -16.20 -23.28
C ALA A 261 4.87 -15.36 -24.25
N GLU A 262 5.70 -14.46 -23.72
CA GLU A 262 6.52 -13.55 -24.52
C GLU A 262 7.87 -14.15 -24.95
N GLY A 263 8.18 -15.37 -24.51
CA GLY A 263 9.39 -16.13 -24.89
C GLY A 263 10.71 -15.46 -24.46
N ARG A 264 10.67 -14.67 -23.36
CA ARG A 264 11.85 -13.97 -22.86
C ARG A 264 12.69 -14.87 -21.96
N SER A 265 14.02 -14.69 -22.01
CA SER A 265 14.91 -15.36 -21.06
C SER A 265 14.61 -14.92 -19.63
N THR A 266 14.87 -15.78 -18.65
CA THR A 266 14.74 -15.46 -17.22
C THR A 266 15.52 -14.21 -16.84
N ALA A 267 16.70 -14.00 -17.43
CA ALA A 267 17.51 -12.80 -17.21
C ALA A 267 16.80 -11.52 -17.70
N THR A 268 16.22 -11.56 -18.90
CA THR A 268 15.46 -10.43 -19.45
C THR A 268 14.20 -10.15 -18.62
N ALA A 269 13.46 -11.20 -18.23
CA ALA A 269 12.28 -11.08 -17.38
C ALA A 269 12.64 -10.47 -16.02
N SER A 270 13.72 -10.91 -15.38
CA SER A 270 14.23 -10.32 -14.13
C SER A 270 14.63 -8.86 -14.27
N THR A 271 15.24 -8.48 -15.42
CA THR A 271 15.55 -7.08 -15.73
C THR A 271 14.27 -6.24 -15.82
N LEU A 272 13.24 -6.72 -16.51
CA LEU A 272 11.94 -6.05 -16.61
C LEU A 272 11.27 -5.88 -15.23
N MET A 273 11.31 -6.91 -14.38
CA MET A 273 10.81 -6.81 -12.99
C MET A 273 11.59 -5.77 -12.18
N THR A 274 12.90 -5.69 -12.38
CA THR A 274 13.74 -4.67 -11.72
C THR A 274 13.36 -3.26 -12.18
N VAL A 275 13.15 -3.06 -13.48
CA VAL A 275 12.70 -1.77 -14.04
C VAL A 275 11.33 -1.36 -13.49
N TYR A 276 10.40 -2.29 -13.32
CA TYR A 276 9.12 -2.07 -12.65
C TYR A 276 9.30 -1.49 -11.23
N VAL A 277 10.18 -2.09 -10.43
CA VAL A 277 10.48 -1.61 -9.06
C VAL A 277 11.13 -0.23 -9.06
N ILE A 278 12.09 0.00 -9.96
CA ILE A 278 12.76 1.31 -10.09
C ILE A 278 11.76 2.38 -10.53
N ALA A 279 10.88 2.08 -11.49
CA ALA A 279 9.85 3.01 -11.95
C ALA A 279 8.92 3.43 -10.80
N ASN A 280 8.49 2.48 -9.95
CA ASN A 280 7.72 2.77 -8.75
C ASN A 280 8.51 3.65 -7.76
N ALA A 281 9.78 3.32 -7.52
CA ALA A 281 10.64 4.05 -6.59
C ALA A 281 10.83 5.53 -6.99
N ILE A 282 10.90 5.82 -8.29
CA ILE A 282 11.00 7.19 -8.81
C ILE A 282 9.64 7.87 -8.84
N ALA A 283 8.60 7.15 -9.24
CA ALA A 283 7.25 7.71 -9.38
C ALA A 283 6.63 8.11 -8.04
N GLY A 284 6.91 7.39 -6.95
CA GLY A 284 6.37 7.69 -5.63
C GLY A 284 6.68 9.11 -5.16
N PRO A 285 7.95 9.47 -4.93
CA PRO A 285 8.33 10.84 -4.54
C PRO A 285 7.86 11.89 -5.54
N THR A 286 7.93 11.59 -6.84
CA THR A 286 7.48 12.50 -7.91
C THR A 286 5.98 12.79 -7.79
N ALA A 287 5.15 11.75 -7.60
CA ALA A 287 3.71 11.91 -7.36
C ALA A 287 3.43 12.71 -6.09
N GLY A 288 4.17 12.45 -5.00
CA GLY A 288 4.06 13.20 -3.75
C GLY A 288 4.34 14.70 -3.91
N ILE A 289 5.40 15.06 -4.65
CA ILE A 289 5.73 16.46 -4.95
C ILE A 289 4.66 17.09 -5.84
N LEU A 290 4.23 16.37 -6.88
CA LEU A 290 3.26 16.88 -7.85
C LEU A 290 1.89 17.13 -7.19
N THR A 291 1.42 16.22 -6.35
CA THR A 291 0.15 16.33 -5.63
C THR A 291 0.19 17.37 -4.51
N SER A 292 1.34 17.64 -3.91
CA SER A 292 1.50 18.74 -2.96
C SER A 292 1.41 20.13 -3.64
N ARG A 293 1.91 20.21 -4.88
CA ARG A 293 1.84 21.45 -5.68
C ARG A 293 0.47 21.68 -6.31
N HIS A 294 -0.24 20.61 -6.65
CA HIS A 294 -1.51 20.66 -7.38
C HIS A 294 -2.61 19.84 -6.68
N PRO A 295 -3.05 20.23 -5.47
CA PRO A 295 -3.96 19.45 -4.64
C PRO A 295 -5.34 19.22 -5.29
N ILE A 296 -5.83 20.13 -6.11
CA ILE A 296 -7.12 20.00 -6.81
C ILE A 296 -7.06 18.96 -7.94
N ARG A 297 -5.86 18.67 -8.46
CA ARG A 297 -5.67 17.80 -9.63
C ARG A 297 -5.19 16.38 -9.29
N ARG A 298 -5.31 15.99 -8.04
CA ARG A 298 -4.90 14.64 -7.57
C ARG A 298 -5.63 13.53 -8.32
N GLY A 299 -6.95 13.66 -8.49
CA GLY A 299 -7.76 12.67 -9.22
C GLY A 299 -7.30 12.53 -10.66
N THR A 300 -7.09 13.62 -11.38
CA THR A 300 -6.63 13.58 -12.77
C THR A 300 -5.22 12.94 -12.92
N LEU A 301 -4.33 13.16 -11.92
CA LEU A 301 -3.03 12.49 -11.92
C LEU A 301 -3.20 10.97 -11.78
N ILE A 302 -4.07 10.53 -10.86
CA ILE A 302 -4.38 9.11 -10.66
C ILE A 302 -4.93 8.51 -11.95
N GLU A 303 -5.92 9.16 -12.58
CA GLU A 303 -6.52 8.71 -13.85
C GLU A 303 -5.48 8.58 -14.96
N ALA A 304 -4.59 9.55 -15.10
CA ALA A 304 -3.53 9.51 -16.10
C ALA A 304 -2.56 8.34 -15.89
N MET A 305 -2.19 8.07 -14.63
CA MET A 305 -1.30 6.96 -14.29
C MET A 305 -1.96 5.60 -14.58
N ILE A 306 -3.22 5.44 -14.24
CA ILE A 306 -4.00 4.21 -14.49
C ILE A 306 -4.25 4.02 -15.99
N ALA A 307 -4.66 5.08 -16.68
CA ALA A 307 -4.90 5.04 -18.12
C ALA A 307 -3.63 4.67 -18.90
N ALA A 308 -2.46 5.18 -18.49
CA ALA A 308 -1.19 4.79 -19.07
C ALA A 308 -0.92 3.28 -18.96
N SER A 309 -1.20 2.69 -17.78
CA SER A 309 -1.06 1.24 -17.57
C SER A 309 -2.07 0.44 -18.38
N ALA A 310 -3.33 0.87 -18.43
CA ALA A 310 -4.37 0.21 -19.21
C ALA A 310 -4.06 0.23 -20.71
N VAL A 311 -3.61 1.38 -21.23
CA VAL A 311 -3.20 1.53 -22.64
C VAL A 311 -1.96 0.70 -22.95
N ALA A 312 -0.96 0.69 -22.06
CA ALA A 312 0.22 -0.14 -22.25
C ALA A 312 -0.12 -1.64 -22.31
N TRP A 313 -1.00 -2.12 -21.41
CA TRP A 313 -1.52 -3.49 -21.47
C TRP A 313 -2.29 -3.74 -22.77
N LEU A 314 -3.21 -2.86 -23.15
CA LEU A 314 -3.98 -3.00 -24.39
C LEU A 314 -3.07 -3.16 -25.60
N ILE A 315 -2.05 -2.29 -25.73
CA ILE A 315 -1.11 -2.35 -26.85
C ILE A 315 -0.36 -3.69 -26.88
N VAL A 316 0.13 -4.16 -25.74
CA VAL A 316 0.87 -5.44 -25.66
C VAL A 316 -0.04 -6.63 -25.97
N LEU A 317 -1.27 -6.64 -25.45
CA LEU A 317 -2.22 -7.74 -25.64
C LEU A 317 -2.73 -7.88 -27.09
N VAL A 318 -2.88 -6.76 -27.81
CA VAL A 318 -3.35 -6.79 -29.21
C VAL A 318 -2.22 -6.91 -30.21
N TRP A 319 -0.95 -6.88 -29.80
CA TRP A 319 0.19 -6.93 -30.71
C TRP A 319 0.25 -8.27 -31.45
N PRO A 320 0.45 -8.31 -32.77
CA PRO A 320 0.55 -9.55 -33.52
C PRO A 320 1.87 -10.31 -33.20
N GLY A 321 1.81 -11.45 -32.51
CA GLY A 321 2.98 -12.19 -32.05
C GLY A 321 3.61 -11.66 -30.74
N PRO A 322 4.75 -12.18 -30.29
CA PRO A 322 5.44 -11.72 -29.09
C PRO A 322 5.76 -10.23 -29.17
N ALA A 323 5.44 -9.47 -28.12
CA ALA A 323 5.61 -8.04 -28.10
C ALA A 323 7.09 -7.65 -28.17
N PRO A 324 7.50 -6.61 -28.94
CA PRO A 324 8.88 -6.15 -28.96
C PRO A 324 9.36 -5.77 -27.54
N LEU A 325 10.64 -5.95 -27.28
CA LEU A 325 11.20 -5.72 -25.94
C LEU A 325 10.94 -4.30 -25.40
N TRP A 326 11.00 -3.28 -26.25
CA TRP A 326 10.71 -1.90 -25.83
C TRP A 326 9.26 -1.70 -25.36
N MET A 327 8.29 -2.44 -25.92
CA MET A 327 6.89 -2.41 -25.43
C MET A 327 6.77 -3.03 -24.05
N LEU A 328 7.49 -4.11 -23.79
CA LEU A 328 7.52 -4.75 -22.46
C LEU A 328 8.19 -3.81 -21.44
N PHE A 329 9.22 -3.06 -21.82
CA PHE A 329 9.78 -1.99 -20.98
C PHE A 329 8.74 -0.91 -20.71
N LEU A 330 8.03 -0.44 -21.74
CA LEU A 330 6.97 0.56 -21.57
C LEU A 330 5.89 0.06 -20.62
N LEU A 331 5.44 -1.19 -20.78
CA LEU A 331 4.44 -1.82 -19.92
C LEU A 331 4.88 -1.79 -18.44
N VAL A 332 6.07 -2.31 -18.14
CA VAL A 332 6.53 -2.40 -16.75
C VAL A 332 6.80 -1.03 -16.14
N ILE A 333 7.23 -0.04 -16.92
CA ILE A 333 7.38 1.35 -16.50
C ILE A 333 6.01 1.94 -16.16
N CYS A 334 5.00 1.78 -17.02
CA CYS A 334 3.65 2.29 -16.77
C CYS A 334 3.03 1.63 -15.53
N LEU A 335 3.16 0.31 -15.37
CA LEU A 335 2.71 -0.40 -14.18
C LEU A 335 3.40 0.11 -12.91
N GLY A 336 4.72 0.32 -12.95
CA GLY A 336 5.46 0.87 -11.81
C GLY A 336 5.04 2.30 -11.46
N ILE A 337 4.82 3.15 -12.48
CA ILE A 337 4.35 4.53 -12.30
C ILE A 337 2.94 4.58 -11.71
N SER A 338 2.10 3.58 -11.97
CA SER A 338 0.71 3.55 -11.48
C SER A 338 0.61 3.34 -9.97
N LEU A 339 1.48 2.53 -9.37
CA LEU A 339 1.41 2.14 -7.96
C LEU A 339 1.23 3.30 -6.96
N PRO A 340 1.99 4.42 -7.07
CA PRO A 340 1.81 5.56 -6.17
C PRO A 340 0.42 6.21 -6.23
N GLY A 341 -0.35 5.98 -7.28
CA GLY A 341 -1.72 6.48 -7.42
C GLY A 341 -2.63 6.05 -6.26
N GLY A 342 -2.43 4.84 -5.73
CA GLY A 342 -3.14 4.37 -4.56
C GLY A 342 -2.91 5.25 -3.33
N ASN A 343 -1.65 5.61 -3.06
CA ASN A 343 -1.30 6.49 -1.94
C ASN A 343 -1.81 7.94 -2.16
N VAL A 344 -1.87 8.41 -3.41
CA VAL A 344 -2.50 9.71 -3.73
C VAL A 344 -3.99 9.68 -3.38
N GLY A 345 -4.66 8.53 -3.54
CA GLY A 345 -6.03 8.31 -3.08
C GLY A 345 -6.20 8.56 -1.58
N PHE A 346 -5.25 8.16 -0.74
CA PHE A 346 -5.27 8.46 0.70
C PHE A 346 -5.21 9.97 0.98
N ASP A 347 -4.43 10.71 0.20
CA ASP A 347 -4.38 12.18 0.30
C ASP A 347 -5.70 12.85 -0.08
N VAL A 348 -6.47 12.26 -1.01
CA VAL A 348 -7.82 12.73 -1.32
C VAL A 348 -8.75 12.45 -0.15
N ALA A 349 -8.78 11.21 0.36
CA ALA A 349 -9.61 10.86 1.52
C ALA A 349 -9.32 11.80 2.71
N ARG A 350 -8.06 12.03 3.03
CA ARG A 350 -7.62 12.92 4.11
C ARG A 350 -8.12 14.36 3.96
N THR A 351 -8.30 14.84 2.76
CA THR A 351 -8.75 16.23 2.54
C THR A 351 -10.22 16.45 2.94
N PHE A 352 -11.04 15.37 2.90
CA PHE A 352 -12.48 15.45 3.09
C PHE A 352 -12.99 14.64 4.30
N GLN A 353 -12.17 13.75 4.85
CA GLN A 353 -12.53 12.98 6.04
C GLN A 353 -11.93 13.63 7.30
N PRO A 354 -12.67 13.66 8.43
CA PRO A 354 -12.12 14.09 9.70
C PRO A 354 -11.01 13.13 10.17
N GLY A 355 -10.05 13.63 10.94
CA GLY A 355 -8.86 12.90 11.35
C GLY A 355 -9.15 11.62 12.15
N ASN A 356 -10.26 11.62 12.91
CA ASN A 356 -10.72 10.46 13.68
C ASN A 356 -11.37 9.34 12.84
N ARG A 357 -11.51 9.51 11.51
CA ARG A 357 -12.05 8.50 10.57
C ARG A 357 -11.08 8.19 9.43
N LEU A 358 -9.89 8.77 9.48
CA LEU A 358 -8.94 8.71 8.39
C LEU A 358 -8.37 7.30 8.19
N ALA A 359 -8.07 6.59 9.28
CA ALA A 359 -7.53 5.24 9.17
C ALA A 359 -8.59 4.25 8.64
N THR A 360 -9.85 4.41 9.02
CA THR A 360 -10.97 3.65 8.45
C THR A 360 -11.09 3.88 6.94
N ALA A 361 -11.04 5.13 6.48
CA ALA A 361 -11.08 5.46 5.05
C ALA A 361 -9.87 4.89 4.29
N THR A 362 -8.69 4.92 4.90
CA THR A 362 -7.47 4.31 4.34
C THR A 362 -7.60 2.78 4.26
N GLY A 363 -8.15 2.14 5.30
CA GLY A 363 -8.41 0.69 5.29
C GLY A 363 -9.37 0.27 4.19
N VAL A 364 -10.47 1.01 4.00
CA VAL A 364 -11.40 0.80 2.87
C VAL A 364 -10.67 0.91 1.53
N ALA A 365 -9.82 1.91 1.37
CA ALA A 365 -9.07 2.09 0.13
C ALA A 365 -8.10 0.92 -0.13
N ILE A 366 -7.33 0.49 0.88
CA ILE A 366 -6.36 -0.62 0.76
C ILE A 366 -7.06 -1.93 0.40
N THR A 367 -8.25 -2.19 0.97
CA THR A 367 -9.05 -3.39 0.65
C THR A 367 -9.28 -3.50 -0.87
N GLY A 368 -9.55 -2.39 -1.57
CA GLY A 368 -9.76 -2.40 -3.02
C GLY A 368 -8.60 -3.02 -3.79
N GLY A 369 -7.37 -2.56 -3.56
CA GLY A 369 -6.20 -3.05 -4.29
C GLY A 369 -5.89 -4.53 -4.04
N PHE A 370 -5.89 -4.94 -2.77
CA PHE A 370 -5.56 -6.32 -2.40
C PHE A 370 -6.66 -7.32 -2.76
N PHE A 371 -7.93 -6.97 -2.50
CA PHE A 371 -9.05 -7.85 -2.83
C PHE A 371 -9.13 -8.11 -4.34
N PHE A 372 -9.11 -7.06 -5.15
CA PHE A 372 -9.17 -7.22 -6.61
C PHE A 372 -7.89 -7.77 -7.20
N GLY A 373 -6.72 -7.51 -6.59
CA GLY A 373 -5.47 -8.14 -6.99
C GLY A 373 -5.48 -9.66 -6.78
N LEU A 374 -5.94 -10.13 -5.63
CA LEU A 374 -6.09 -11.57 -5.34
C LEU A 374 -7.16 -12.22 -6.22
N LEU A 375 -8.32 -11.56 -6.37
CA LEU A 375 -9.40 -12.04 -7.24
C LEU A 375 -8.91 -12.21 -8.69
N GLU A 376 -8.15 -11.25 -9.19
CA GLU A 376 -7.64 -11.29 -10.55
C GLU A 376 -6.57 -12.35 -10.74
N ILE A 377 -5.73 -12.61 -9.74
CA ILE A 377 -4.77 -13.71 -9.75
C ILE A 377 -5.50 -15.04 -9.96
N GLU A 378 -6.59 -15.28 -9.25
CA GLU A 378 -7.41 -16.49 -9.36
C GLU A 378 -8.13 -16.57 -10.70
N ILE A 379 -8.73 -15.48 -11.18
CA ILE A 379 -9.40 -15.42 -12.48
C ILE A 379 -8.44 -15.77 -13.61
N ILE A 380 -7.23 -15.18 -13.61
CA ILE A 380 -6.20 -15.49 -14.60
C ILE A 380 -5.78 -16.95 -14.51
N GLY A 381 -5.60 -17.48 -13.30
CA GLY A 381 -5.27 -18.90 -13.09
C GLY A 381 -6.31 -19.84 -13.68
N LEU A 382 -7.57 -19.64 -13.33
CA LEU A 382 -8.69 -20.45 -13.85
C LEU A 382 -8.80 -20.38 -15.38
N LEU A 383 -8.63 -19.19 -15.95
CA LEU A 383 -8.64 -19.04 -17.42
C LEU A 383 -7.46 -19.73 -18.09
N LEU A 384 -6.28 -19.68 -17.50
CA LEU A 384 -5.12 -20.38 -18.03
C LEU A 384 -5.29 -21.90 -17.95
N ASP A 385 -5.87 -22.45 -16.88
CA ASP A 385 -6.18 -23.87 -16.77
C ASP A 385 -7.18 -24.32 -17.85
N MET A 386 -8.18 -23.48 -18.17
CA MET A 386 -9.15 -23.75 -19.22
C MET A 386 -8.57 -23.61 -20.64
N LEU A 387 -7.73 -22.59 -20.88
CA LEU A 387 -7.20 -22.25 -22.21
C LEU A 387 -5.91 -22.99 -22.55
N CYS A 388 -5.19 -23.50 -21.55
CA CYS A 388 -3.90 -24.15 -21.66
C CYS A 388 -3.90 -25.50 -20.90
N PRO A 389 -4.76 -26.46 -21.28
CA PRO A 389 -4.85 -27.74 -20.57
C PRO A 389 -3.51 -28.45 -20.59
N GLY A 390 -3.16 -29.08 -19.46
CA GLY A 390 -1.88 -29.80 -19.29
C GLY A 390 -0.68 -28.88 -19.02
N GLY A 391 -0.89 -27.59 -18.70
CA GLY A 391 0.18 -26.67 -18.34
C GLY A 391 1.03 -26.16 -19.50
N HIS A 392 0.61 -26.38 -20.74
CA HIS A 392 1.28 -25.88 -21.95
C HIS A 392 0.83 -24.42 -22.20
N TYR A 393 1.42 -23.51 -21.47
CA TYR A 393 1.10 -22.09 -21.56
C TYR A 393 1.46 -21.52 -22.94
N THR A 394 0.45 -20.92 -23.60
CA THR A 394 0.59 -20.28 -24.92
C THR A 394 0.44 -18.76 -24.81
N LEU A 395 1.01 -18.02 -25.76
CA LEU A 395 0.82 -16.58 -25.87
C LEU A 395 -0.67 -16.21 -25.99
N SER A 396 -1.45 -16.96 -26.76
CA SER A 396 -2.89 -16.73 -26.91
C SER A 396 -3.64 -16.95 -25.61
N GLY A 397 -3.35 -18.05 -24.87
CA GLY A 397 -3.96 -18.32 -23.57
C GLY A 397 -3.68 -17.20 -22.56
N PHE A 398 -2.43 -16.75 -22.47
CA PHE A 398 -2.08 -15.63 -21.60
C PHE A 398 -2.74 -14.33 -22.02
N ARG A 399 -2.87 -14.04 -23.31
CA ARG A 399 -3.54 -12.81 -23.79
C ARG A 399 -5.00 -12.76 -23.34
N TRP A 400 -5.73 -13.85 -23.53
CA TRP A 400 -7.11 -13.92 -23.08
C TRP A 400 -7.21 -13.80 -21.56
N ALA A 401 -6.38 -14.53 -20.82
CA ALA A 401 -6.39 -14.46 -19.36
C ALA A 401 -6.02 -13.06 -18.85
N MET A 402 -4.96 -12.44 -19.38
CA MET A 402 -4.54 -11.09 -18.97
C MET A 402 -5.46 -9.96 -19.46
N SER A 403 -6.32 -10.21 -20.46
CA SER A 403 -7.26 -9.22 -20.95
C SER A 403 -8.37 -8.88 -19.94
N THR A 404 -8.62 -9.75 -18.96
CA THR A 404 -9.54 -9.47 -17.84
C THR A 404 -9.13 -8.24 -17.03
N GLN A 405 -7.85 -7.93 -16.96
CA GLN A 405 -7.34 -6.71 -16.31
C GLN A 405 -7.90 -5.43 -16.96
N LEU A 406 -8.13 -5.44 -18.29
CA LEU A 406 -8.69 -4.28 -18.99
C LEU A 406 -10.11 -3.95 -18.50
N VAL A 407 -10.89 -4.98 -18.13
CA VAL A 407 -12.22 -4.81 -17.54
C VAL A 407 -12.12 -4.12 -16.19
N LEU A 408 -11.19 -4.57 -15.34
CA LEU A 408 -10.97 -3.95 -14.03
C LEU A 408 -10.44 -2.52 -14.14
N PHE A 409 -9.56 -2.22 -15.10
CA PHE A 409 -9.14 -0.84 -15.38
C PHE A 409 -10.31 0.04 -15.80
N ALA A 410 -11.19 -0.46 -16.69
CA ALA A 410 -12.36 0.29 -17.14
C ALA A 410 -13.34 0.58 -15.98
N ILE A 411 -13.65 -0.44 -15.15
CA ILE A 411 -14.49 -0.28 -13.96
C ILE A 411 -13.86 0.72 -12.98
N GLY A 412 -12.56 0.62 -12.73
CA GLY A 412 -11.85 1.50 -11.84
C GLY A 412 -11.80 2.94 -12.31
N LEU A 413 -11.51 3.18 -13.59
CA LEU A 413 -11.54 4.53 -14.18
C LEU A 413 -12.94 5.14 -14.13
N ALA A 414 -13.99 4.35 -14.43
CA ALA A 414 -15.38 4.81 -14.30
C ALA A 414 -15.72 5.17 -12.85
N GLY A 415 -15.31 4.33 -11.89
CA GLY A 415 -15.50 4.58 -10.46
C GLY A 415 -14.77 5.83 -9.98
N LEU A 416 -13.54 6.07 -10.44
CA LEU A 416 -12.78 7.28 -10.18
C LEU A 416 -13.50 8.52 -10.69
N GLU A 417 -13.84 8.55 -11.97
CA GLU A 417 -14.47 9.70 -12.63
C GLU A 417 -15.81 10.08 -11.97
N VAL A 418 -16.66 9.09 -11.66
CA VAL A 418 -17.95 9.33 -10.99
C VAL A 418 -17.74 10.01 -9.63
N ASN A 419 -16.80 9.52 -8.82
CA ASN A 419 -16.58 10.07 -7.49
C ASN A 419 -15.79 11.38 -7.53
N GLN A 420 -14.92 11.58 -8.51
CA GLN A 420 -14.23 12.85 -8.74
C GLN A 420 -15.21 13.96 -9.12
N ARG A 421 -16.17 13.68 -10.00
CA ARG A 421 -17.23 14.66 -10.34
C ARG A 421 -18.06 15.06 -9.12
N ARG A 422 -18.43 14.09 -8.28
CA ARG A 422 -19.14 14.36 -7.02
C ARG A 422 -18.33 15.22 -6.05
N LEU A 423 -17.03 14.96 -5.94
CA LEU A 423 -16.16 15.79 -5.10
C LEU A 423 -16.01 17.21 -5.64
N TYR A 424 -15.92 17.38 -6.95
CA TYR A 424 -15.89 18.72 -7.56
C TYR A 424 -17.20 19.49 -7.33
N GLN A 425 -18.35 18.82 -7.36
CA GLN A 425 -19.64 19.41 -6.98
C GLN A 425 -19.61 19.89 -5.53
N ILE A 426 -19.21 19.03 -4.58
CA ILE A 426 -19.07 19.40 -3.15
C ILE A 426 -18.12 20.61 -2.97
N MET A 427 -17.02 20.64 -3.70
CA MET A 427 -16.07 21.78 -3.64
C MET A 427 -16.71 23.06 -4.17
N THR A 428 -17.43 22.98 -5.28
CA THR A 428 -18.12 24.13 -5.89
C THR A 428 -19.22 24.66 -4.99
N ASP A 429 -20.01 23.77 -4.38
CA ASP A 429 -21.07 24.12 -3.44
C ASP A 429 -20.50 24.83 -2.18
N ASN A 430 -19.27 24.48 -1.80
CA ASN A 430 -18.53 25.14 -0.73
C ASN A 430 -17.74 26.40 -1.19
N GLY A 431 -18.01 26.92 -2.39
CA GLY A 431 -17.40 28.14 -2.92
C GLY A 431 -15.97 27.99 -3.46
N VAL A 432 -15.45 26.77 -3.58
CA VAL A 432 -14.12 26.52 -4.16
C VAL A 432 -14.23 26.42 -5.66
N THR A 433 -13.64 27.38 -6.39
CA THR A 433 -13.60 27.32 -7.86
C THR A 433 -12.62 26.27 -8.33
N VAL A 434 -13.11 25.25 -9.05
CA VAL A 434 -12.28 24.24 -9.72
C VAL A 434 -11.96 24.74 -11.13
N PRO A 435 -10.72 25.23 -11.42
CA PRO A 435 -10.41 25.80 -12.72
C PRO A 435 -10.40 24.69 -13.79
N THR A 436 -10.94 24.99 -14.96
CA THR A 436 -10.81 24.12 -16.14
C THR A 436 -9.37 23.97 -16.57
N TRP A 437 -9.06 22.93 -17.36
CA TRP A 437 -7.71 22.72 -17.88
C TRP A 437 -7.18 23.92 -18.67
N ARG A 438 -8.04 24.55 -19.48
CA ARG A 438 -7.69 25.74 -20.26
C ARG A 438 -7.32 26.92 -19.36
N GLU A 439 -8.07 27.17 -18.30
CA GLU A 439 -7.80 28.22 -17.34
C GLU A 439 -6.51 27.96 -16.52
N ALA A 440 -6.29 26.71 -16.13
CA ALA A 440 -5.08 26.34 -15.40
C ALA A 440 -3.81 26.53 -16.26
N LEU A 441 -3.82 26.08 -17.50
CA LEU A 441 -2.75 26.30 -18.44
C LEU A 441 -2.54 27.80 -18.73
N ALA A 442 -3.62 28.55 -18.94
CA ALA A 442 -3.54 30.00 -19.18
C ALA A 442 -2.96 30.77 -17.97
N ARG A 443 -3.23 30.31 -16.73
CA ARG A 443 -2.61 30.88 -15.51
C ARG A 443 -1.11 30.58 -15.45
N GLN A 444 -0.70 29.34 -15.74
CA GLN A 444 0.71 28.96 -15.77
C GLN A 444 1.51 29.77 -16.82
N TRP A 445 0.96 29.92 -18.02
CA TRP A 445 1.58 30.73 -19.09
C TRP A 445 1.74 32.21 -18.65
N ARG A 446 0.76 32.77 -17.95
CA ARG A 446 0.86 34.15 -17.43
C ARG A 446 1.97 34.29 -16.38
N VAL A 447 2.09 33.34 -15.44
CA VAL A 447 3.15 33.35 -14.42
C VAL A 447 4.54 33.21 -15.02
N VAL A 448 4.70 32.29 -16.00
CA VAL A 448 5.99 32.10 -16.71
C VAL A 448 6.37 33.36 -17.49
N LYS A 449 5.39 34.02 -18.14
CA LYS A 449 5.62 35.27 -18.87
C LYS A 449 6.00 36.44 -17.97
N GLN A 450 5.44 36.50 -16.74
CA GLN A 450 5.80 37.50 -15.74
C GLN A 450 7.19 37.28 -15.12
N ARG A 451 7.65 36.03 -14.99
CA ARG A 451 9.00 35.72 -14.48
C ARG A 451 10.12 35.93 -15.50
N ARG A 452 9.78 36.04 -16.79
CA ARG A 452 10.73 36.32 -17.88
C ARG A 452 10.84 37.81 -18.23
N ARG A 453 10.02 38.66 -17.60
CA ARG A 453 10.13 40.11 -17.60
C ARG A 453 10.78 40.62 -16.30
#